data_53509b6e649107db2e1890d9bc3bee32
#
_entry.id   53509b6e649107db2e1890d9bc3bee32
#
_cell.length_a   1.000
_cell.length_b   1.000
_cell.length_c   1.000
_cell.angle_alpha   90.00
_cell.angle_beta   90.00
_cell.angle_gamma   90.00
#
_symmetry.space_group_name_H-M   'P 1'
#
loop_
_entity.id
_entity.type
_entity.pdbx_description
1 polymer ?
#
loop_
_entity_poly.entity_id
_entity_poly.type
_entity_poly.pdbx_seq_one_letter_code
_entity_poly.pdbx_strand_id
1 'polypeptide(L)'
;ATNFVQRLLMRIGVGVGEAGSNPPSHSMISDLYPPENRSTAMAIFGTGVNWGILIGFLVGGWINEWYGWRVAFLVVGLPGILIALLVRFTVSEPPRGYSESLVHEVPPPPFWAVVRFLFSNPVLRNVVVAGTLTAFAGYASVIWVPIYLVRIHEMGTGEAGTYLALTL
;
A
#
# COMPACT_ATOMS: atom_id res chain seq x y z
N ALA A 1 -22.30 5.95 -2.87
CA ALA A 1 -22.26 7.19 -2.09
C ALA A 1 -22.99 8.29 -2.87
N THR A 2 -24.00 8.88 -2.29
CA THR A 2 -24.86 9.87 -2.93
C THR A 2 -24.42 11.31 -2.67
N ASN A 3 -23.67 11.56 -1.61
CA ASN A 3 -23.18 12.89 -1.27
C ASN A 3 -21.67 12.92 -0.95
N PHE A 4 -21.11 14.12 -0.85
CA PHE A 4 -19.69 14.35 -0.59
C PHE A 4 -19.24 13.77 0.75
N VAL A 5 -20.03 13.93 1.81
CA VAL A 5 -19.67 13.47 3.16
C VAL A 5 -19.53 11.94 3.21
N GLN A 6 -20.45 11.23 2.56
CA GLN A 6 -20.35 9.76 2.47
C GLN A 6 -19.07 9.32 1.74
N ARG A 7 -18.71 9.99 0.64
CA ARG A 7 -17.47 9.69 -0.09
C ARG A 7 -16.24 9.96 0.77
N LEU A 8 -16.23 11.05 1.50
CA LEU A 8 -15.15 11.42 2.40
C LEU A 8 -14.98 10.38 3.51
N LEU A 9 -16.06 9.99 4.18
CA LEU A 9 -16.02 8.99 5.23
C LEU A 9 -15.53 7.62 4.73
N MET A 10 -15.98 7.18 3.54
CA MET A 10 -15.50 5.96 2.92
C MET A 10 -13.99 6.03 2.60
N ARG A 11 -13.51 7.17 2.12
CA ARG A 11 -12.07 7.38 1.86
C ARG A 11 -11.24 7.39 3.13
N ILE A 12 -11.73 8.00 4.20
CA ILE A 12 -11.07 7.94 5.52
C ILE A 12 -11.03 6.48 6.01
N GLY A 13 -12.12 5.73 5.87
CA GLY A 13 -12.16 4.31 6.25
C GLY A 13 -11.14 3.45 5.49
N VAL A 14 -10.97 3.68 4.19
CA VAL A 14 -9.93 3.03 3.39
C VAL A 14 -8.54 3.40 3.90
N GLY A 15 -8.28 4.69 4.14
CA GLY A 15 -6.98 5.15 4.66
C GLY A 15 -6.63 4.55 6.02
N VAL A 16 -7.61 4.40 6.92
CA VAL A 16 -7.40 3.70 8.21
C VAL A 16 -7.04 2.23 8.00
N GLY A 17 -7.71 1.54 7.05
CA GLY A 17 -7.39 0.16 6.69
C GLY A 17 -5.97 0.02 6.11
N GLU A 18 -5.60 0.90 5.21
CA GLU A 18 -4.25 0.92 4.61
C GLU A 18 -3.15 1.17 5.64
N ALA A 19 -3.38 2.10 6.58
CA ALA A 19 -2.43 2.40 7.65
C ALA A 19 -2.17 1.19 8.56
N GLY A 20 -3.13 0.27 8.68
CA GLY A 20 -3.02 -0.96 9.47
C GLY A 20 -2.29 -2.11 8.77
N SER A 21 -1.88 -1.99 7.50
CA SER A 21 -1.27 -3.11 6.77
C SER A 21 0.26 -3.04 6.71
N ASN A 22 0.83 -1.94 6.25
CA ASN A 22 2.27 -1.84 6.01
C ASN A 22 3.16 -1.92 7.27
N PRO A 23 2.91 -1.15 8.35
CA PRO A 23 3.75 -1.21 9.53
C PRO A 23 3.76 -2.59 10.21
N PRO A 24 2.63 -3.28 10.42
CA PRO A 24 2.63 -4.63 10.96
C PRO A 24 3.35 -5.63 10.06
N SER A 25 3.18 -5.56 8.74
CA SER A 25 3.86 -6.46 7.81
C SER A 25 5.37 -6.30 7.86
N HIS A 26 5.89 -5.08 7.91
CA HIS A 26 7.32 -4.81 8.06
C HIS A 26 7.84 -5.29 9.42
N SER A 27 7.06 -5.14 10.50
CA SER A 27 7.41 -5.67 11.81
C SER A 27 7.51 -7.19 11.79
N MET A 28 6.50 -7.87 11.25
CA MET A 28 6.51 -9.34 11.13
C MET A 28 7.68 -9.87 10.29
N ILE A 29 8.01 -9.20 9.18
CA ILE A 29 9.18 -9.55 8.36
C ILE A 29 10.46 -9.40 9.18
N SER A 30 10.57 -8.32 9.97
CA SER A 30 11.74 -8.09 10.83
C SER A 30 11.88 -9.13 11.92
N ASP A 31 10.77 -9.64 12.45
CA ASP A 31 10.77 -10.69 13.47
C ASP A 31 11.07 -12.07 12.90
N LEU A 32 10.63 -12.38 11.67
CA LEU A 32 10.80 -13.68 11.04
C LEU A 32 12.17 -13.88 10.38
N TYR A 33 12.73 -12.81 9.80
CA TYR A 33 13.96 -12.89 9.00
C TYR A 33 15.16 -12.30 9.74
N PRO A 34 16.32 -13.00 9.78
CA PRO A 34 17.54 -12.46 10.35
C PRO A 34 18.03 -11.25 9.54
N PRO A 35 18.86 -10.37 10.14
CA PRO A 35 19.30 -9.11 9.52
C PRO A 35 19.86 -9.26 8.11
N GLU A 36 20.57 -10.35 7.83
CA GLU A 36 21.21 -10.64 6.53
C GLU A 36 20.20 -10.83 5.40
N ASN A 37 19.03 -11.41 5.70
CA ASN A 37 17.98 -11.76 4.72
C ASN A 37 16.80 -10.79 4.74
N ARG A 38 16.72 -9.91 5.73
CA ARG A 38 15.59 -8.98 5.96
C ARG A 38 15.36 -8.04 4.79
N SER A 39 16.45 -7.51 4.21
CA SER A 39 16.35 -6.61 3.04
C SER A 39 15.74 -7.32 1.82
N THR A 40 16.12 -8.56 1.57
CA THR A 40 15.56 -9.36 0.46
C THR A 40 14.08 -9.66 0.70
N ALA A 41 13.70 -10.06 1.91
CA ALA A 41 12.30 -10.32 2.25
C ALA A 41 11.44 -9.05 2.12
N MET A 42 11.93 -7.90 2.58
CA MET A 42 11.25 -6.61 2.40
C MET A 42 11.15 -6.20 0.93
N ALA A 43 12.18 -6.44 0.13
CA ALA A 43 12.16 -6.17 -1.30
C ALA A 43 11.09 -7.02 -2.01
N ILE A 44 11.02 -8.32 -1.71
CA ILE A 44 9.97 -9.22 -2.25
C ILE A 44 8.57 -8.73 -1.82
N PHE A 45 8.38 -8.40 -0.56
CA PHE A 45 7.12 -7.83 -0.08
C PHE A 45 6.75 -6.53 -0.83
N GLY A 46 7.72 -5.66 -1.05
CA GLY A 46 7.55 -4.41 -1.78
C GLY A 46 7.09 -4.59 -3.23
N THR A 47 7.46 -5.70 -3.90
CA THR A 47 6.98 -5.98 -5.26
C THR A 47 5.47 -6.15 -5.34
N GLY A 48 4.82 -6.52 -4.22
CA GLY A 48 3.37 -6.67 -4.15
C GLY A 48 2.61 -5.40 -4.52
N VAL A 49 3.16 -4.23 -4.21
CA VAL A 49 2.56 -2.93 -4.60
C VAL A 49 2.55 -2.79 -6.12
N ASN A 50 3.66 -3.09 -6.78
CA ASN A 50 3.77 -2.99 -8.25
C ASN A 50 2.83 -3.99 -8.95
N TRP A 51 2.77 -5.23 -8.47
CA TRP A 51 1.81 -6.20 -8.97
C TRP A 51 0.35 -5.77 -8.75
N GLY A 52 0.05 -5.17 -7.60
CA GLY A 52 -1.28 -4.62 -7.31
C GLY A 52 -1.66 -3.49 -8.26
N ILE A 53 -0.74 -2.58 -8.55
CA ILE A 53 -0.94 -1.48 -9.50
C ILE A 53 -1.15 -2.03 -10.92
N LEU A 54 -0.28 -2.93 -11.39
CA LEU A 54 -0.35 -3.56 -12.69
C LEU A 54 -1.70 -4.26 -12.91
N ILE A 55 -2.05 -5.17 -12.01
CA ILE A 55 -3.32 -5.93 -12.10
C ILE A 55 -4.51 -4.99 -11.94
N GLY A 56 -4.43 -4.02 -11.03
CA GLY A 56 -5.49 -3.05 -10.77
C GLY A 56 -5.81 -2.20 -11.99
N PHE A 57 -4.80 -1.68 -12.69
CA PHE A 57 -5.00 -0.92 -13.91
C PHE A 57 -5.47 -1.79 -15.07
N LEU A 58 -4.83 -2.95 -15.27
CA LEU A 58 -5.18 -3.84 -16.38
C LEU A 58 -6.61 -4.39 -16.22
N VAL A 59 -6.87 -5.08 -15.13
CA VAL A 59 -8.16 -5.74 -14.89
C VAL A 59 -9.24 -4.71 -14.60
N GLY A 60 -8.96 -3.73 -13.74
CA GLY A 60 -9.90 -2.68 -13.37
C GLY A 60 -10.29 -1.80 -14.54
N GLY A 61 -9.33 -1.45 -15.43
CA GLY A 61 -9.58 -0.66 -16.63
C GLY A 61 -10.55 -1.34 -17.60
N TRP A 62 -10.27 -2.60 -17.97
CA TRP A 62 -11.12 -3.36 -18.90
C TRP A 62 -12.49 -3.71 -18.33
N ILE A 63 -12.55 -4.10 -17.05
CA ILE A 63 -13.86 -4.37 -16.43
C ILE A 63 -14.69 -3.09 -16.32
N ASN A 64 -14.05 -1.96 -16.00
CA ASN A 64 -14.78 -0.68 -15.98
C ASN A 64 -15.33 -0.30 -17.35
N GLU A 65 -14.61 -0.58 -18.43
CA GLU A 65 -15.04 -0.28 -19.79
C GLU A 65 -16.22 -1.15 -20.22
N TRP A 66 -16.21 -2.46 -19.90
CA TRP A 66 -17.26 -3.38 -20.34
C TRP A 66 -18.48 -3.42 -19.43
N TYR A 67 -18.28 -3.36 -18.12
CA TYR A 67 -19.32 -3.60 -17.11
C TYR A 67 -19.54 -2.42 -16.17
N GLY A 68 -18.73 -1.39 -16.31
CA GLY A 68 -18.81 -0.20 -15.47
C GLY A 68 -18.10 -0.35 -14.11
N TRP A 69 -17.89 0.80 -13.46
CA TRP A 69 -17.06 0.93 -12.27
C TRP A 69 -17.54 0.10 -11.06
N ARG A 70 -18.87 -0.15 -10.94
CA ARG A 70 -19.38 -0.93 -9.80
C ARG A 70 -18.92 -2.37 -9.85
N VAL A 71 -18.95 -2.98 -11.04
CA VAL A 71 -18.48 -4.36 -11.26
C VAL A 71 -16.97 -4.42 -11.09
N ALA A 72 -16.23 -3.43 -11.59
CA ALA A 72 -14.79 -3.33 -11.40
C ALA A 72 -14.41 -3.35 -9.90
N PHE A 73 -15.08 -2.58 -9.06
CA PHE A 73 -14.87 -2.59 -7.61
C PHE A 73 -15.16 -3.94 -6.96
N LEU A 74 -16.22 -4.63 -7.38
CA LEU A 74 -16.55 -5.96 -6.85
C LEU A 74 -15.51 -6.99 -7.26
N VAL A 75 -15.08 -7.01 -8.51
CA VAL A 75 -14.12 -8.00 -9.02
C VAL A 75 -12.73 -7.80 -8.43
N VAL A 76 -12.30 -6.57 -8.23
CA VAL A 76 -10.99 -6.29 -7.62
C VAL A 76 -11.06 -6.41 -6.09
N GLY A 77 -12.19 -6.09 -5.47
CA GLY A 77 -12.35 -6.10 -4.01
C GLY A 77 -12.58 -7.50 -3.42
N LEU A 78 -13.36 -8.36 -4.10
CA LEU A 78 -13.65 -9.71 -3.60
C LEU A 78 -12.40 -10.58 -3.33
N PRO A 79 -11.42 -10.64 -4.24
CA PRO A 79 -10.18 -11.37 -3.97
C PRO A 79 -9.45 -10.84 -2.73
N GLY A 80 -9.50 -9.54 -2.46
CA GLY A 80 -8.92 -8.94 -1.26
C GLY A 80 -9.54 -9.47 0.03
N ILE A 81 -10.86 -9.67 0.06
CA ILE A 81 -11.56 -10.26 1.20
C ILE A 81 -11.14 -11.72 1.38
N LEU A 82 -11.05 -12.49 0.30
CA LEU A 82 -10.62 -13.89 0.35
C LEU A 82 -9.18 -14.00 0.88
N ILE A 83 -8.27 -13.15 0.39
CA ILE A 83 -6.88 -13.10 0.87
C ILE A 83 -6.84 -12.69 2.35
N ALA A 84 -7.64 -11.72 2.78
CA ALA A 84 -7.70 -11.30 4.17
C ALA A 84 -8.16 -12.44 5.10
N LEU A 85 -9.16 -13.21 4.67
CA LEU A 85 -9.62 -14.40 5.40
C LEU A 85 -8.52 -15.48 5.44
N LEU A 86 -7.86 -15.72 4.31
CA LEU A 86 -6.76 -16.67 4.23
C LEU A 86 -5.63 -16.28 5.20
N VAL A 87 -5.19 -15.03 5.17
CA VAL A 87 -4.17 -14.51 6.10
C VAL A 87 -4.63 -14.68 7.56
N ARG A 88 -5.89 -14.35 7.86
CA ARG A 88 -6.47 -14.46 9.22
C ARG A 88 -6.39 -15.87 9.79
N PHE A 89 -6.53 -16.89 8.95
CA PHE A 89 -6.57 -18.28 9.38
C PHE A 89 -5.24 -19.04 9.20
N THR A 90 -4.31 -18.53 8.40
CA THR A 90 -3.04 -19.22 8.09
C THR A 90 -1.82 -18.57 8.70
N VAL A 91 -1.84 -17.25 8.91
CA VAL A 91 -0.68 -16.50 9.42
C VAL A 91 -0.78 -16.34 10.92
N SER A 92 0.19 -16.91 11.65
CA SER A 92 0.35 -16.69 13.08
C SER A 92 1.32 -15.54 13.31
N GLU A 93 1.05 -14.69 14.31
CA GLU A 93 1.97 -13.62 14.70
C GLU A 93 3.21 -14.23 15.35
N PRO A 94 4.42 -13.94 14.84
CA PRO A 94 5.66 -14.42 15.44
C PRO A 94 5.92 -13.70 16.76
N PRO A 95 6.61 -14.36 17.72
CA PRO A 95 7.11 -13.67 18.90
C PRO A 95 8.06 -12.54 18.49
N ARG A 96 7.98 -11.39 19.17
CA ARG A 96 8.85 -10.25 18.88
C ARG A 96 10.32 -10.59 19.11
N GLY A 97 11.17 -10.19 18.16
CA GLY A 97 12.62 -10.48 18.22
C GLY A 97 12.97 -11.94 17.97
N TYR A 98 12.06 -12.74 17.41
CA TYR A 98 12.25 -14.18 17.17
C TYR A 98 13.53 -14.48 16.39
N SER A 99 13.84 -13.71 15.36
CA SER A 99 15.03 -13.91 14.52
C SER A 99 16.34 -13.49 15.18
N GLU A 100 16.30 -12.63 16.20
CA GLU A 100 17.49 -12.09 16.88
C GLU A 100 17.72 -12.73 18.24
N SER A 101 16.89 -13.67 18.66
CA SER A 101 16.90 -14.29 20.01
C SER A 101 16.88 -13.27 21.15
N LEU A 102 16.42 -12.06 20.87
CA LEU A 102 16.33 -10.97 21.83
C LEU A 102 15.00 -11.07 22.58
N VAL A 103 14.96 -11.83 23.63
CA VAL A 103 13.79 -11.99 24.52
C VAL A 103 13.66 -10.80 25.48
N HIS A 104 14.05 -9.61 25.09
CA HIS A 104 13.81 -8.42 25.90
C HIS A 104 12.61 -7.66 25.38
N GLU A 105 11.50 -7.76 26.08
CA GLU A 105 10.37 -6.86 25.91
C GLU A 105 10.77 -5.45 26.36
N VAL A 106 11.39 -4.71 25.46
CA VAL A 106 11.57 -3.27 25.68
C VAL A 106 10.22 -2.61 25.44
N PRO A 107 9.64 -1.95 26.46
CA PRO A 107 8.37 -1.28 26.27
C PRO A 107 8.46 -0.27 25.12
N PRO A 108 7.43 -0.18 24.25
CA PRO A 108 7.47 0.73 23.12
C PRO A 108 7.62 2.18 23.64
N PRO A 109 8.50 2.97 23.00
CA PRO A 109 8.68 4.36 23.40
C PRO A 109 7.37 5.15 23.16
N PRO A 110 7.07 6.17 23.99
CA PRO A 110 5.88 6.98 23.82
C PRO A 110 5.93 7.71 22.47
N PHE A 111 4.79 7.85 21.82
CA PHE A 111 4.65 8.44 20.48
C PHE A 111 5.43 9.74 20.29
N TRP A 112 5.31 10.68 21.23
CA TRP A 112 6.01 11.97 21.15
C TRP A 112 7.52 11.88 21.26
N ALA A 113 8.05 10.87 21.96
CA ALA A 113 9.48 10.62 22.00
C ALA A 113 10.01 10.17 20.62
N VAL A 114 9.27 9.31 19.93
CA VAL A 114 9.58 8.87 18.56
C VAL A 114 9.56 10.05 17.59
N VAL A 115 8.51 10.87 17.64
CA VAL A 115 8.39 12.07 16.79
C VAL A 115 9.57 13.02 17.04
N ARG A 116 9.87 13.31 18.30
CA ARG A 116 11.01 14.18 18.65
C ARG A 116 12.34 13.61 18.16
N PHE A 117 12.54 12.31 18.30
CA PHE A 117 13.75 11.63 17.82
C PHE A 117 13.92 11.75 16.30
N LEU A 118 12.85 11.49 15.53
CA LEU A 118 12.85 11.59 14.07
C LEU A 118 13.24 13.00 13.60
N PHE A 119 12.68 14.03 14.22
CA PHE A 119 12.96 15.42 13.83
C PHE A 119 14.28 15.98 14.40
N SER A 120 14.81 15.42 15.49
CA SER A 120 16.08 15.82 16.08
C SER A 120 17.28 15.30 15.30
N ASN A 121 17.13 14.14 14.65
CA ASN A 121 18.19 13.54 13.85
C ASN A 121 18.10 14.07 12.40
N PRO A 122 19.11 14.83 11.91
CA PRO A 122 19.06 15.43 10.58
C PRO A 122 18.99 14.39 9.44
N VAL A 123 19.63 13.22 9.63
CA VAL A 123 19.59 12.15 8.63
C VAL A 123 18.17 11.59 8.52
N LEU A 124 17.54 11.23 9.64
CA LEU A 124 16.18 10.68 9.65
C LEU A 124 15.18 11.70 9.12
N ARG A 125 15.31 12.97 9.55
CA ARG A 125 14.45 14.05 9.05
C ARG A 125 14.53 14.18 7.53
N ASN A 126 15.74 14.20 6.96
CA ASN A 126 15.92 14.33 5.51
C ASN A 126 15.37 13.11 4.77
N VAL A 127 15.52 11.90 5.30
CA VAL A 127 14.92 10.69 4.73
C VAL A 127 13.38 10.77 4.75
N VAL A 128 12.79 11.22 5.85
CA VAL A 128 11.33 11.40 5.95
C VAL A 128 10.84 12.44 4.95
N VAL A 129 11.51 13.59 4.86
CA VAL A 129 11.13 14.65 3.90
C VAL A 129 11.26 14.15 2.46
N ALA A 130 12.39 13.55 2.10
CA ALA A 130 12.60 13.00 0.75
C ALA A 130 11.56 11.92 0.42
N GLY A 131 11.30 10.98 1.33
CA GLY A 131 10.28 9.94 1.16
C GLY A 131 8.88 10.53 0.98
N THR A 132 8.54 11.56 1.75
CA THR A 132 7.25 12.25 1.63
C THR A 132 7.08 12.92 0.26
N LEU A 133 8.10 13.63 -0.22
CA LEU A 133 8.07 14.27 -1.53
C LEU A 133 7.97 13.24 -2.67
N THR A 134 8.73 12.16 -2.57
CA THR A 134 8.68 11.06 -3.55
C THR A 134 7.30 10.40 -3.57
N ALA A 135 6.74 10.09 -2.39
CA ALA A 135 5.41 9.52 -2.28
C ALA A 135 4.34 10.48 -2.84
N PHE A 136 4.43 11.77 -2.56
CA PHE A 136 3.52 12.78 -3.10
C PHE A 136 3.54 12.79 -4.63
N ALA A 137 4.73 12.82 -5.25
CA ALA A 137 4.87 12.78 -6.70
C ALA A 137 4.35 11.45 -7.29
N GLY A 138 4.65 10.32 -6.65
CA GLY A 138 4.17 9.01 -7.08
C GLY A 138 2.65 8.90 -7.05
N TYR A 139 2.02 9.26 -5.94
CA TYR A 139 0.55 9.27 -5.84
C TYR A 139 -0.11 10.25 -6.81
N ALA A 140 0.48 11.42 -7.03
CA ALA A 140 -0.02 12.36 -8.03
C ALA A 140 0.00 11.74 -9.43
N SER A 141 1.08 11.07 -9.81
CA SER A 141 1.19 10.39 -11.10
C SER A 141 0.16 9.28 -11.26
N VAL A 142 0.02 8.40 -10.27
CA VAL A 142 -0.95 7.29 -10.29
C VAL A 142 -2.40 7.78 -10.44
N ILE A 143 -2.73 8.95 -9.89
CA ILE A 143 -4.09 9.52 -9.94
C ILE A 143 -4.31 10.32 -11.23
N TRP A 144 -3.37 11.17 -11.61
CA TRP A 144 -3.60 12.15 -12.67
C TRP A 144 -3.28 11.63 -14.07
N VAL A 145 -2.31 10.72 -14.23
CA VAL A 145 -1.96 10.19 -15.55
C VAL A 145 -3.11 9.43 -16.21
N PRO A 146 -3.85 8.54 -15.50
CA PRO A 146 -5.04 7.90 -16.07
C PRO A 146 -6.10 8.92 -16.54
N ILE A 147 -6.34 9.94 -15.72
CA ILE A 147 -7.32 10.98 -16.04
C ILE A 147 -6.89 11.77 -17.27
N TYR A 148 -5.61 12.06 -17.39
CA TYR A 148 -5.03 12.76 -18.55
C TYR A 148 -5.21 11.92 -19.83
N LEU A 149 -4.85 10.64 -19.80
CA LEU A 149 -5.00 9.74 -20.96
C LEU A 149 -6.45 9.63 -21.44
N VAL A 150 -7.40 9.46 -20.52
CA VAL A 150 -8.81 9.35 -20.85
C VAL A 150 -9.40 10.68 -21.33
N ARG A 151 -9.03 11.83 -20.72
CA ARG A 151 -9.65 13.12 -21.04
C ARG A 151 -9.03 13.83 -22.23
N ILE A 152 -7.71 13.76 -22.38
CA ILE A 152 -6.98 14.52 -23.41
C ILE A 152 -6.74 13.67 -24.65
N HIS A 153 -6.42 12.39 -24.44
CA HIS A 153 -6.18 11.46 -25.55
C HIS A 153 -7.41 10.65 -25.95
N GLU A 154 -8.55 10.87 -25.28
CA GLU A 154 -9.82 10.19 -25.55
C GLU A 154 -9.73 8.65 -25.54
N MET A 155 -8.74 8.12 -24.81
CA MET A 155 -8.51 6.68 -24.70
C MET A 155 -9.64 6.01 -23.89
N GLY A 156 -10.00 4.79 -24.27
CA GLY A 156 -10.84 3.93 -23.43
C GLY A 156 -10.18 3.63 -22.09
N THR A 157 -10.96 3.34 -21.05
CA THR A 157 -10.42 3.05 -19.72
C THR A 157 -9.59 1.77 -19.69
N GLY A 158 -9.94 0.77 -20.52
CA GLY A 158 -9.17 -0.46 -20.70
C GLY A 158 -7.84 -0.23 -21.40
N GLU A 159 -7.85 0.59 -22.46
CA GLU A 159 -6.64 0.97 -23.19
C GLU A 159 -5.68 1.76 -22.28
N ALA A 160 -6.16 2.82 -21.62
CA ALA A 160 -5.39 3.59 -20.67
C ALA A 160 -4.84 2.72 -19.53
N GLY A 161 -5.64 1.79 -19.00
CA GLY A 161 -5.23 0.83 -17.99
C GLY A 161 -4.10 -0.09 -18.48
N THR A 162 -4.15 -0.54 -19.72
CA THR A 162 -3.11 -1.38 -20.33
C THR A 162 -1.78 -0.63 -20.47
N TYR A 163 -1.82 0.60 -20.99
CA TYR A 163 -0.62 1.44 -21.08
C TYR A 163 0.02 1.68 -19.72
N LEU A 164 -0.78 2.00 -18.71
CA LEU A 164 -0.29 2.25 -17.36
C LEU A 164 0.25 1.00 -16.68
N ALA A 165 -0.39 -0.15 -16.88
CA ALA A 165 0.10 -1.42 -16.37
C ALA A 165 1.48 -1.82 -16.92
N LEU A 166 1.80 -1.41 -18.15
CA LEU A 166 3.07 -1.73 -18.80
C LEU A 166 4.17 -0.68 -18.55
N THR A 167 3.82 0.51 -18.09
CA THR A 167 4.77 1.64 -17.95
C THR A 167 5.08 2.02 -16.52
N LEU A 168 4.28 1.60 -15.54
CA LEU A 168 4.46 1.79 -14.09
C LEU A 168 5.00 0.53 -13.42
#